data_39a1d7154b0bed7712be2aef5a49cfcb
#
_entry.id   39a1d7154b0bed7712be2aef5a49cfcb
#
_cell.length_a   1.000
_cell.length_b   1.000
_cell.length_c   1.000
_cell.angle_alpha   90.00
_cell.angle_beta   90.00
_cell.angle_gamma   90.00
#
_symmetry.space_group_name_H-M   'P 1'
#
loop_
_entity.id
_entity.type
_entity.pdbx_description
1 polymer ?
#
loop_
_entity_poly.entity_id
_entity_poly.type
_entity_poly.pdbx_seq_one_letter_code
_entity_poly.pdbx_strand_id
1 'polypeptide(L)'
;LKQMNLNLDQVVVLGDPGDSGYPTWDQWLSGHGSEDIVVEIDPEDTCFHIYTSGTTGLPKGVETTHANLIAMMSQGLKELSFSSESISLVCMPLVHISGSAWGVLGQYMGCRSILLREVDMAEILRVIESESVTHSVFVPAVLQFLAAVPGVEDIDFSSLQIVCYGASPITEEVLVTAMRLFDADFSQGYGLTETTGGVTMLSPEDHDPGGERAGLLRSCGRTIDNHEIRIVNNETGEKVPEGEVGEIWIRGPQVMKGYWRNPEATRESIDADGWFKSGDAGYMIDGYLYIHDRVKDMIISGGENIYPAEIENVLMKHPGISDAAVIGVPNERWGETVKAIITRGDDKLHEEDVISFCRQQLAHYKCPTSIDWMEEIPRNPSGKILKTELRKPYWKGKDRNVS
;
A
#
# COMPACT_ATOMS: atom_id res chain seq x y z
N LEU A 1 12.00 27.87 -3.10
CA LEU A 1 10.80 28.66 -2.74
C LEU A 1 10.74 29.98 -3.52
N LYS A 2 11.82 30.82 -3.50
CA LYS A 2 11.84 32.09 -4.27
C LYS A 2 11.60 31.94 -5.77
N GLN A 3 12.01 30.80 -6.36
CA GLN A 3 11.77 30.49 -7.79
C GLN A 3 10.36 29.98 -8.08
N MET A 4 9.62 29.52 -7.07
CA MET A 4 8.27 28.96 -7.25
C MET A 4 7.16 30.01 -7.17
N ASN A 5 7.48 31.25 -6.91
CA ASN A 5 6.54 32.38 -6.81
C ASN A 5 5.33 32.10 -5.88
N LEU A 6 5.59 31.38 -4.77
CA LEU A 6 4.57 31.02 -3.79
C LEU A 6 4.29 32.23 -2.89
N ASN A 7 3.02 32.57 -2.74
CA ASN A 7 2.56 33.57 -1.77
C ASN A 7 2.42 32.87 -0.42
N LEU A 8 3.49 32.88 0.39
CA LEU A 8 3.54 32.27 1.71
C LEU A 8 3.58 33.37 2.76
N ASP A 9 2.71 33.30 3.76
CA ASP A 9 2.66 34.25 4.85
C ASP A 9 3.88 34.13 5.77
N GLN A 10 4.39 32.90 5.94
CA GLN A 10 5.53 32.60 6.78
C GLN A 10 6.30 31.37 6.31
N VAL A 11 7.61 31.38 6.48
CA VAL A 11 8.51 30.25 6.25
C VAL A 11 9.38 30.05 7.48
N VAL A 12 9.41 28.82 7.99
CA VAL A 12 10.22 28.41 9.14
C VAL A 12 11.10 27.24 8.71
N VAL A 13 12.37 27.25 9.09
CA VAL A 13 13.33 26.21 8.70
C VAL A 13 13.56 25.24 9.86
N LEU A 14 13.41 23.95 9.60
CA LEU A 14 13.84 22.89 10.51
C LEU A 14 15.32 22.59 10.26
N GLY A 15 16.17 22.75 11.29
CA GLY A 15 17.61 22.58 11.21
C GLY A 15 18.36 23.87 10.85
N ASP A 16 19.47 23.75 10.12
CA ASP A 16 20.31 24.92 9.76
C ASP A 16 19.64 25.73 8.65
N PRO A 17 19.32 27.01 8.92
CA PRO A 17 18.71 27.89 7.92
C PRO A 17 19.71 28.38 6.85
N GLY A 18 21.02 28.19 7.04
CA GLY A 18 22.06 28.73 6.17
C GLY A 18 21.86 30.24 5.91
N ASP A 19 22.12 30.67 4.68
CA ASP A 19 21.93 32.07 4.23
C ASP A 19 20.47 32.35 3.78
N SER A 20 19.49 31.54 4.17
CA SER A 20 18.10 31.72 3.71
C SER A 20 17.43 32.99 4.24
N GLY A 21 17.85 33.48 5.41
CA GLY A 21 17.25 34.62 6.12
C GLY A 21 15.91 34.27 6.79
N TYR A 22 15.48 32.99 6.76
CA TYR A 22 14.27 32.54 7.45
C TYR A 22 14.57 32.13 8.89
N PRO A 23 13.61 32.29 9.84
CA PRO A 23 13.79 31.86 11.21
C PRO A 23 13.90 30.33 11.30
N THR A 24 14.71 29.86 12.25
CA THR A 24 14.67 28.45 12.64
C THR A 24 13.39 28.15 13.41
N TRP A 25 13.05 26.85 13.52
CA TRP A 25 11.94 26.38 14.34
C TRP A 25 12.01 26.91 15.79
N ASP A 26 13.18 26.83 16.43
CA ASP A 26 13.38 27.27 17.81
C ASP A 26 13.21 28.79 17.95
N GLN A 27 13.74 29.58 17.00
CA GLN A 27 13.56 31.03 16.97
C GLN A 27 12.08 31.40 16.81
N TRP A 28 11.36 30.66 15.96
CA TRP A 28 9.93 30.91 15.77
C TRP A 28 9.14 30.55 17.02
N LEU A 29 9.37 29.39 17.64
CA LEU A 29 8.70 28.97 18.88
C LEU A 29 8.95 29.93 20.05
N SER A 30 10.18 30.48 20.17
CA SER A 30 10.53 31.37 21.28
C SER A 30 9.70 32.65 21.33
N GLY A 31 9.07 33.03 20.22
CA GLY A 31 8.16 34.18 20.11
C GLY A 31 6.70 33.88 20.48
N HIS A 32 6.37 32.62 20.84
CA HIS A 32 5.00 32.19 21.12
C HIS A 32 4.85 31.72 22.57
N GLY A 33 3.65 31.87 23.11
CA GLY A 33 3.31 31.35 24.45
C GLY A 33 3.18 29.84 24.46
N SER A 34 3.17 29.24 25.65
CA SER A 34 2.96 27.80 25.88
C SER A 34 1.51 27.47 26.28
N GLU A 35 0.59 28.39 26.06
CA GLU A 35 -0.82 28.18 26.38
C GLU A 35 -1.46 27.25 25.34
N ASP A 36 -2.33 26.34 25.82
CA ASP A 36 -3.09 25.46 24.93
C ASP A 36 -4.03 26.27 24.04
N ILE A 37 -3.99 26.01 22.76
CA ILE A 37 -4.92 26.61 21.79
C ILE A 37 -6.16 25.72 21.75
N VAL A 38 -7.25 26.19 22.34
CA VAL A 38 -8.55 25.53 22.26
C VAL A 38 -9.31 26.10 21.08
N VAL A 39 -9.56 25.26 20.08
CA VAL A 39 -10.35 25.59 18.88
C VAL A 39 -11.55 24.62 18.83
N GLU A 40 -12.73 25.15 18.52
CA GLU A 40 -13.85 24.29 18.15
C GLU A 40 -13.54 23.62 16.80
N ILE A 41 -13.63 22.30 16.77
CA ILE A 41 -13.34 21.47 15.61
C ILE A 41 -14.63 20.78 15.19
N ASP A 42 -15.05 20.97 13.94
CA ASP A 42 -16.10 20.15 13.34
C ASP A 42 -15.53 18.78 12.98
N PRO A 43 -16.19 17.66 13.32
CA PRO A 43 -15.76 16.33 12.89
C PRO A 43 -15.52 16.20 11.37
N GLU A 44 -16.21 17.00 10.57
CA GLU A 44 -16.07 17.06 9.11
C GLU A 44 -14.96 18.01 8.63
N ASP A 45 -14.25 18.68 9.54
CA ASP A 45 -13.06 19.45 9.18
C ASP A 45 -11.95 18.53 8.71
N THR A 46 -11.27 18.94 7.65
CA THR A 46 -10.12 18.22 7.11
C THR A 46 -8.91 18.38 8.03
N CYS A 47 -8.40 17.28 8.56
CA CYS A 47 -7.21 17.28 9.43
C CYS A 47 -5.94 16.86 8.69
N PHE A 48 -6.04 16.00 7.67
CA PHE A 48 -4.91 15.60 6.84
C PHE A 48 -5.17 15.81 5.36
N HIS A 49 -4.14 16.28 4.66
CA HIS A 49 -4.03 16.23 3.20
C HIS A 49 -2.88 15.30 2.84
N ILE A 50 -3.18 14.07 2.46
CA ILE A 50 -2.19 13.13 1.97
C ILE A 50 -2.30 13.02 0.46
N TYR A 51 -1.20 13.27 -0.25
CA TYR A 51 -1.19 13.26 -1.70
C TYR A 51 -0.90 11.87 -2.25
N THR A 52 -1.77 11.40 -3.14
CA THR A 52 -1.59 10.15 -3.89
C THR A 52 -1.12 10.45 -5.30
N SER A 53 -0.29 9.55 -5.86
CA SER A 53 0.09 9.62 -7.27
C SER A 53 -1.12 9.26 -8.12
N GLY A 54 -1.92 10.26 -8.48
CA GLY A 54 -3.10 10.08 -9.31
C GLY A 54 -2.80 9.31 -10.60
N THR A 55 -3.80 8.60 -11.10
CA THR A 55 -3.71 7.85 -12.37
C THR A 55 -3.56 8.76 -13.58
N THR A 56 -3.88 10.05 -13.44
CA THR A 56 -3.90 11.08 -14.49
C THR A 56 -2.64 11.96 -14.54
N GLY A 57 -1.60 11.64 -13.77
CA GLY A 57 -0.29 12.28 -13.84
C GLY A 57 0.01 13.34 -12.77
N LEU A 58 -0.98 14.08 -12.27
CA LEU A 58 -0.77 15.02 -11.14
C LEU A 58 -1.23 14.38 -9.84
N PRO A 59 -0.48 14.56 -8.73
CA PRO A 59 -0.89 14.08 -7.42
C PRO A 59 -2.23 14.69 -6.99
N LYS A 60 -3.11 13.88 -6.40
CA LYS A 60 -4.39 14.31 -5.83
C LYS A 60 -4.27 14.36 -4.31
N GLY A 61 -4.65 15.49 -3.69
CA GLY A 61 -4.68 15.62 -2.22
C GLY A 61 -5.97 15.02 -1.66
N VAL A 62 -5.85 13.95 -0.92
CA VAL A 62 -6.98 13.29 -0.22
C VAL A 62 -7.31 14.08 1.03
N GLU A 63 -8.57 14.50 1.18
CA GLU A 63 -9.07 15.17 2.38
C GLU A 63 -9.57 14.14 3.39
N THR A 64 -8.77 13.90 4.42
CA THR A 64 -9.13 13.06 5.57
C THR A 64 -9.68 13.94 6.68
N THR A 65 -10.91 13.67 7.14
CA THR A 65 -11.55 14.43 8.23
C THR A 65 -11.21 13.87 9.61
N HIS A 66 -11.49 14.63 10.66
CA HIS A 66 -11.40 14.14 12.03
C HIS A 66 -12.31 12.93 12.26
N ALA A 67 -13.52 12.93 11.69
CA ALA A 67 -14.43 11.78 11.76
C ALA A 67 -13.84 10.52 11.12
N ASN A 68 -13.20 10.64 9.96
CA ASN A 68 -12.53 9.51 9.31
C ASN A 68 -11.41 8.92 10.18
N LEU A 69 -10.57 9.78 10.80
CA LEU A 69 -9.50 9.33 11.70
C LEU A 69 -10.06 8.63 12.93
N ILE A 70 -11.09 9.19 13.59
CA ILE A 70 -11.71 8.56 14.76
C ILE A 70 -12.31 7.20 14.42
N ALA A 71 -12.95 7.08 13.24
CA ALA A 71 -13.46 5.80 12.77
C ALA A 71 -12.32 4.76 12.58
N MET A 72 -11.23 5.14 11.94
CA MET A 72 -10.04 4.29 11.76
C MET A 72 -9.43 3.87 13.09
N MET A 73 -9.20 4.81 14.01
CA MET A 73 -8.62 4.52 15.32
C MET A 73 -9.48 3.57 16.14
N SER A 74 -10.81 3.76 16.11
CA SER A 74 -11.75 2.89 16.80
C SER A 74 -11.71 1.43 16.31
N GLN A 75 -11.45 1.21 15.02
CA GLN A 75 -11.28 -0.13 14.45
C GLN A 75 -9.89 -0.70 14.77
N GLY A 76 -8.83 0.09 14.59
CA GLY A 76 -7.47 -0.32 14.91
C GLY A 76 -7.31 -0.81 16.35
N LEU A 77 -8.06 -0.23 17.29
CA LEU A 77 -8.08 -0.67 18.69
C LEU A 77 -8.63 -2.08 18.87
N LYS A 78 -9.68 -2.43 18.12
CA LYS A 78 -10.30 -3.75 18.24
C LYS A 78 -9.41 -4.84 17.63
N GLU A 79 -8.83 -4.55 16.48
CA GLU A 79 -8.16 -5.55 15.65
C GLU A 79 -6.67 -5.74 16.02
N LEU A 80 -6.04 -4.73 16.63
CA LEU A 80 -4.60 -4.70 16.85
C LEU A 80 -4.20 -4.76 18.34
N SER A 81 -5.16 -4.97 19.23
CA SER A 81 -4.91 -5.12 20.68
C SER A 81 -4.04 -4.04 21.32
N PHE A 82 -4.10 -2.80 20.82
CA PHE A 82 -3.38 -1.66 21.40
C PHE A 82 -3.87 -1.32 22.81
N SER A 83 -2.95 -0.95 23.67
CA SER A 83 -3.22 -0.44 25.04
C SER A 83 -2.27 0.72 25.37
N SER A 84 -2.48 1.39 26.51
CA SER A 84 -1.54 2.39 27.03
C SER A 84 -0.15 1.83 27.37
N GLU A 85 -0.05 0.52 27.59
CA GLU A 85 1.21 -0.18 27.87
C GLU A 85 1.97 -0.58 26.60
N SER A 86 1.36 -0.42 25.42
CA SER A 86 1.99 -0.74 24.15
C SER A 86 3.18 0.18 23.88
N ILE A 87 4.21 -0.36 23.21
CA ILE A 87 5.34 0.41 22.68
C ILE A 87 5.28 0.29 21.17
N SER A 88 4.88 1.37 20.53
CA SER A 88 4.61 1.42 19.09
C SER A 88 5.82 1.92 18.31
N LEU A 89 6.28 1.18 17.32
CA LEU A 89 7.31 1.63 16.38
C LEU A 89 6.67 2.24 15.14
N VAL A 90 6.99 3.51 14.88
CA VAL A 90 6.56 4.28 13.70
C VAL A 90 7.77 4.47 12.80
N CYS A 91 8.03 3.52 11.91
CA CYS A 91 9.16 3.57 10.96
C CYS A 91 8.71 3.82 9.52
N MET A 92 7.42 3.63 9.20
CA MET A 92 6.91 3.97 7.87
C MET A 92 6.78 5.49 7.71
N PRO A 93 7.04 6.03 6.49
CA PRO A 93 7.02 7.46 6.25
C PRO A 93 5.69 8.12 6.63
N LEU A 94 5.73 9.21 7.42
CA LEU A 94 4.52 9.95 7.85
C LEU A 94 3.79 10.67 6.70
N VAL A 95 4.43 10.80 5.54
CA VAL A 95 3.79 11.33 4.31
C VAL A 95 2.86 10.31 3.64
N HIS A 96 2.85 9.06 4.11
CA HIS A 96 2.01 7.98 3.64
C HIS A 96 1.03 7.57 4.75
N ILE A 97 -0.18 7.17 4.35
CA ILE A 97 -1.25 6.83 5.31
C ILE A 97 -0.84 5.72 6.29
N SER A 98 -0.04 4.73 5.90
CA SER A 98 0.43 3.67 6.78
C SER A 98 1.27 4.21 7.96
N GLY A 99 2.15 5.18 7.71
CA GLY A 99 2.94 5.80 8.77
C GLY A 99 2.15 6.78 9.61
N SER A 100 1.40 7.70 8.98
CA SER A 100 0.63 8.72 9.70
C SER A 100 -0.52 8.11 10.52
N ALA A 101 -1.29 7.17 9.96
CA ALA A 101 -2.37 6.51 10.67
C ALA A 101 -1.84 5.70 11.87
N TRP A 102 -0.75 4.95 11.68
CA TRP A 102 -0.12 4.19 12.76
C TRP A 102 0.40 5.09 13.89
N GLY A 103 1.04 6.21 13.54
CA GLY A 103 1.52 7.18 14.53
C GLY A 103 0.37 7.84 15.32
N VAL A 104 -0.72 8.19 14.64
CA VAL A 104 -1.91 8.78 15.32
C VAL A 104 -2.61 7.75 16.19
N LEU A 105 -2.68 6.48 15.77
CA LEU A 105 -3.26 5.41 16.59
C LEU A 105 -2.52 5.26 17.92
N GLY A 106 -1.18 5.26 17.92
CA GLY A 106 -0.38 5.22 19.14
C GLY A 106 -0.61 6.44 20.06
N GLN A 107 -0.73 7.63 19.48
CA GLN A 107 -1.07 8.85 20.23
C GLN A 107 -2.48 8.80 20.84
N TYR A 108 -3.46 8.33 20.07
CA TYR A 108 -4.84 8.19 20.52
C TYR A 108 -4.96 7.23 21.73
N MET A 109 -4.15 6.18 21.74
CA MET A 109 -4.07 5.23 22.84
C MET A 109 -3.30 5.73 24.05
N GLY A 110 -2.53 6.82 23.90
CA GLY A 110 -1.61 7.29 24.93
C GLY A 110 -0.45 6.35 25.19
N CYS A 111 -0.11 5.49 24.24
CA CYS A 111 1.02 4.59 24.35
C CYS A 111 2.34 5.28 23.96
N ARG A 112 3.46 4.69 24.38
CA ARG A 112 4.78 5.15 23.96
C ARG A 112 4.99 4.88 22.47
N SER A 113 5.25 5.93 21.70
CA SER A 113 5.55 5.81 20.26
C SER A 113 7.00 6.20 19.99
N ILE A 114 7.72 5.36 19.24
CA ILE A 114 9.10 5.58 18.83
C ILE A 114 9.09 5.87 17.33
N LEU A 115 9.50 7.09 16.94
CA LEU A 115 9.55 7.51 15.55
C LEU A 115 10.96 7.37 15.01
N LEU A 116 11.10 6.66 13.90
CA LEU A 116 12.32 6.66 13.10
C LEU A 116 12.20 7.65 11.96
N ARG A 117 13.26 8.38 11.72
CA ARG A 117 13.32 9.40 10.66
C ARG A 117 13.36 8.78 9.26
N GLU A 118 14.01 7.63 9.15
CA GLU A 118 14.28 6.92 7.90
C GLU A 118 13.99 5.43 8.08
N VAL A 119 13.68 4.75 6.98
CA VAL A 119 13.48 3.31 6.97
C VAL A 119 14.84 2.63 6.86
N ASP A 120 15.52 2.44 7.99
CA ASP A 120 16.80 1.78 8.10
C ASP A 120 16.64 0.43 8.79
N MET A 121 16.98 -0.66 8.12
CA MET A 121 16.77 -2.02 8.61
C MET A 121 17.55 -2.30 9.90
N ALA A 122 18.80 -1.87 9.98
CA ALA A 122 19.63 -2.08 11.17
C ALA A 122 19.10 -1.29 12.38
N GLU A 123 18.65 -0.05 12.14
CA GLU A 123 18.07 0.78 13.19
C GLU A 123 16.71 0.25 13.64
N ILE A 124 15.87 -0.25 12.74
CA ILE A 124 14.59 -0.89 13.07
C ILE A 124 14.84 -2.08 14.01
N LEU A 125 15.74 -2.99 13.65
CA LEU A 125 16.07 -4.17 14.46
C LEU A 125 16.62 -3.78 15.84
N ARG A 126 17.57 -2.84 15.86
CA ARG A 126 18.15 -2.32 17.11
C ARG A 126 17.08 -1.74 18.05
N VAL A 127 16.13 -0.97 17.50
CA VAL A 127 15.07 -0.34 18.28
C VAL A 127 14.06 -1.35 18.78
N ILE A 128 13.70 -2.36 17.97
CA ILE A 128 12.79 -3.43 18.39
C ILE A 128 13.32 -4.08 19.68
N GLU A 129 14.60 -4.49 19.69
CA GLU A 129 15.22 -5.14 20.83
C GLU A 129 15.42 -4.16 22.00
N SER A 130 16.15 -3.04 21.77
CA SER A 130 16.58 -2.15 22.85
C SER A 130 15.45 -1.40 23.55
N GLU A 131 14.34 -1.17 22.87
CA GLU A 131 13.18 -0.42 23.37
C GLU A 131 11.99 -1.32 23.71
N SER A 132 12.14 -2.64 23.51
CA SER A 132 11.09 -3.66 23.76
C SER A 132 9.78 -3.32 23.02
N VAL A 133 9.88 -3.06 21.71
CA VAL A 133 8.74 -2.72 20.86
C VAL A 133 7.70 -3.84 20.87
N THR A 134 6.44 -3.49 21.04
CA THR A 134 5.33 -4.45 21.07
C THR A 134 4.51 -4.46 19.79
N HIS A 135 4.42 -3.31 19.10
CA HIS A 135 3.56 -3.12 17.92
C HIS A 135 4.30 -2.39 16.80
N SER A 136 4.22 -2.89 15.61
CA SER A 136 4.74 -2.18 14.43
C SER A 136 3.91 -2.48 13.18
N VAL A 137 3.99 -1.56 12.20
CA VAL A 137 3.46 -1.78 10.85
C VAL A 137 4.60 -1.77 9.84
N PHE A 138 4.60 -2.73 8.92
CA PHE A 138 5.58 -2.82 7.85
C PHE A 138 4.91 -3.02 6.49
N VAL A 139 5.52 -2.48 5.45
CA VAL A 139 5.19 -2.91 4.09
C VAL A 139 5.94 -4.20 3.75
N PRO A 140 5.40 -5.07 2.87
CA PRO A 140 6.03 -6.35 2.54
C PRO A 140 7.50 -6.30 2.17
N ALA A 141 7.94 -5.26 1.44
CA ALA A 141 9.36 -5.08 1.10
C ALA A 141 10.24 -4.88 2.34
N VAL A 142 9.76 -4.17 3.37
CA VAL A 142 10.50 -3.99 4.63
C VAL A 142 10.60 -5.32 5.37
N LEU A 143 9.52 -6.11 5.44
CA LEU A 143 9.58 -7.46 6.03
C LEU A 143 10.62 -8.35 5.32
N GLN A 144 10.65 -8.32 4.00
CA GLN A 144 11.64 -9.05 3.21
C GLN A 144 13.08 -8.61 3.51
N PHE A 145 13.31 -7.30 3.56
CA PHE A 145 14.64 -6.77 3.84
C PHE A 145 15.09 -7.02 5.28
N LEU A 146 14.20 -6.89 6.26
CA LEU A 146 14.50 -7.21 7.65
C LEU A 146 14.92 -8.68 7.80
N ALA A 147 14.19 -9.60 7.17
CA ALA A 147 14.51 -11.03 7.20
C ALA A 147 15.82 -11.38 6.49
N ALA A 148 16.34 -10.50 5.64
CA ALA A 148 17.60 -10.70 4.92
C ALA A 148 18.83 -10.05 5.60
N VAL A 149 18.63 -9.34 6.72
CA VAL A 149 19.77 -8.72 7.46
C VAL A 149 20.64 -9.81 8.07
N PRO A 150 21.95 -9.82 7.82
CA PRO A 150 22.84 -10.80 8.44
C PRO A 150 22.82 -10.72 9.97
N GLY A 151 22.63 -11.85 10.63
CA GLY A 151 22.55 -11.95 12.10
C GLY A 151 21.19 -11.55 12.68
N VAL A 152 20.15 -11.42 11.86
CA VAL A 152 18.80 -11.09 12.33
C VAL A 152 18.23 -12.15 13.29
N GLU A 153 18.69 -13.40 13.15
CA GLU A 153 18.31 -14.51 14.02
C GLU A 153 18.83 -14.39 15.46
N ASP A 154 19.80 -13.50 15.70
CA ASP A 154 20.38 -13.24 17.03
C ASP A 154 19.64 -12.10 17.77
N ILE A 155 18.70 -11.41 17.11
CA ILE A 155 17.90 -10.31 17.68
C ILE A 155 16.77 -10.87 18.56
N ASP A 156 16.56 -10.26 19.72
CA ASP A 156 15.45 -10.61 20.61
C ASP A 156 14.14 -9.91 20.18
N PHE A 157 13.23 -10.69 19.60
CA PHE A 157 11.89 -10.25 19.21
C PHE A 157 10.80 -10.58 20.24
N SER A 158 11.13 -11.12 21.41
CA SER A 158 10.16 -11.62 22.40
C SER A 158 9.18 -10.57 22.94
N SER A 159 9.49 -9.28 22.76
CA SER A 159 8.58 -8.18 23.11
C SER A 159 7.51 -7.92 22.06
N LEU A 160 7.72 -8.31 20.79
CA LEU A 160 6.75 -8.09 19.73
C LEU A 160 5.46 -8.89 19.98
N GLN A 161 4.35 -8.22 19.94
CA GLN A 161 3.03 -8.81 20.10
C GLN A 161 2.29 -8.81 18.75
N ILE A 162 2.29 -7.66 18.05
CA ILE A 162 1.59 -7.49 16.77
C ILE A 162 2.53 -6.92 15.72
N VAL A 163 2.60 -7.60 14.58
CA VAL A 163 3.18 -7.11 13.34
C VAL A 163 2.05 -6.91 12.33
N CYS A 164 1.66 -5.65 12.12
CA CYS A 164 0.71 -5.32 11.07
C CYS A 164 1.45 -5.17 9.73
N TYR A 165 0.83 -5.60 8.63
CA TYR A 165 1.40 -5.39 7.30
C TYR A 165 0.32 -5.09 6.25
N GLY A 166 0.72 -4.51 5.12
CA GLY A 166 -0.22 -4.18 4.05
C GLY A 166 0.36 -3.19 3.05
N ALA A 167 -0.51 -2.42 2.40
CA ALA A 167 -0.21 -1.42 1.38
C ALA A 167 0.31 -1.96 0.03
N SER A 168 0.79 -3.20 -0.04
CA SER A 168 1.17 -3.90 -1.26
C SER A 168 1.00 -5.41 -1.13
N PRO A 169 0.94 -6.17 -2.25
CA PRO A 169 0.93 -7.62 -2.20
C PRO A 169 2.18 -8.17 -1.52
N ILE A 170 2.02 -9.31 -0.83
CA ILE A 170 3.10 -10.08 -0.21
C ILE A 170 3.11 -11.50 -0.77
N THR A 171 4.29 -12.08 -0.97
CA THR A 171 4.37 -13.51 -1.30
C THR A 171 4.25 -14.34 -0.02
N GLU A 172 3.67 -15.53 -0.16
CA GLU A 172 3.52 -16.46 0.98
C GLU A 172 4.88 -16.81 1.61
N GLU A 173 5.94 -16.94 0.78
CA GLU A 173 7.29 -17.22 1.26
C GLU A 173 7.84 -16.11 2.17
N VAL A 174 7.71 -14.85 1.76
CA VAL A 174 8.14 -13.70 2.58
C VAL A 174 7.34 -13.62 3.87
N LEU A 175 6.03 -13.81 3.79
CA LEU A 175 5.16 -13.79 4.97
C LEU A 175 5.53 -14.88 5.97
N VAL A 176 5.62 -16.13 5.52
CA VAL A 176 5.96 -17.27 6.39
C VAL A 176 7.36 -17.12 6.99
N THR A 177 8.31 -16.58 6.22
CA THR A 177 9.66 -16.32 6.74
C THR A 177 9.63 -15.25 7.85
N ALA A 178 8.90 -14.16 7.65
CA ALA A 178 8.74 -13.11 8.64
C ALA A 178 8.02 -13.62 9.90
N MET A 179 6.96 -14.42 9.74
CA MET A 179 6.23 -15.02 10.88
C MET A 179 7.14 -15.91 11.74
N ARG A 180 8.00 -16.71 11.13
CA ARG A 180 8.97 -17.54 11.88
C ARG A 180 10.03 -16.71 12.59
N LEU A 181 10.47 -15.62 11.95
CA LEU A 181 11.52 -14.76 12.48
C LEU A 181 11.04 -13.97 13.69
N PHE A 182 9.90 -13.33 13.58
CA PHE A 182 9.42 -12.42 14.63
C PHE A 182 8.66 -13.11 15.75
N ASP A 183 8.15 -14.32 15.53
CA ASP A 183 7.36 -15.13 16.51
C ASP A 183 6.26 -14.30 17.20
N ALA A 184 5.58 -13.46 16.45
CA ALA A 184 4.55 -12.53 16.89
C ALA A 184 3.23 -12.80 16.13
N ASP A 185 2.14 -12.22 16.60
CA ASP A 185 0.88 -12.22 15.89
C ASP A 185 0.96 -11.31 14.67
N PHE A 186 0.50 -11.80 13.50
CA PHE A 186 0.46 -11.04 12.28
C PHE A 186 -0.96 -10.60 11.96
N SER A 187 -1.12 -9.37 11.46
CA SER A 187 -2.39 -8.85 10.95
C SER A 187 -2.16 -8.14 9.61
N GLN A 188 -2.99 -8.44 8.60
CA GLN A 188 -2.91 -7.73 7.34
C GLN A 188 -4.06 -6.75 7.20
N GLY A 189 -3.75 -5.49 6.78
CA GLY A 189 -4.75 -4.50 6.41
C GLY A 189 -4.74 -4.20 4.91
N TYR A 190 -5.92 -4.23 4.27
CA TYR A 190 -6.10 -3.63 2.95
C TYR A 190 -6.91 -2.35 3.06
N GLY A 191 -6.45 -1.33 2.39
CA GLY A 191 -7.10 -0.04 2.23
C GLY A 191 -6.23 0.92 1.43
N LEU A 192 -6.71 2.13 1.29
CA LEU A 192 -6.10 3.18 0.49
C LEU A 192 -5.97 4.46 1.32
N THR A 193 -5.29 5.45 0.79
CA THR A 193 -5.29 6.80 1.37
C THR A 193 -6.72 7.34 1.42
N GLU A 194 -7.49 7.09 0.38
CA GLU A 194 -8.89 7.49 0.19
C GLU A 194 -9.84 6.79 1.17
N THR A 195 -9.40 5.74 1.86
CA THR A 195 -10.15 5.05 2.92
C THR A 195 -9.52 5.23 4.30
N THR A 196 -8.66 6.22 4.47
CA THR A 196 -8.00 6.55 5.75
C THR A 196 -7.29 5.34 6.38
N GLY A 197 -6.81 4.39 5.56
CA GLY A 197 -6.18 3.15 6.00
C GLY A 197 -7.01 1.90 5.71
N GLY A 198 -6.82 0.87 6.55
CA GLY A 198 -7.41 -0.45 6.33
C GLY A 198 -8.93 -0.48 6.49
N VAL A 199 -9.60 -1.14 5.55
CA VAL A 199 -11.06 -1.41 5.55
C VAL A 199 -11.37 -2.90 5.55
N THR A 200 -10.35 -3.73 5.36
CA THR A 200 -10.39 -5.17 5.70
C THR A 200 -9.22 -5.52 6.58
N MET A 201 -9.37 -6.59 7.33
CA MET A 201 -8.33 -7.15 8.18
C MET A 201 -8.30 -8.67 8.09
N LEU A 202 -7.12 -9.25 7.81
CA LEU A 202 -6.84 -10.66 8.04
C LEU A 202 -6.30 -10.75 9.46
N SER A 203 -7.05 -11.44 10.32
CA SER A 203 -6.74 -11.54 11.76
C SER A 203 -5.55 -12.46 12.02
N PRO A 204 -4.91 -12.36 13.20
CA PRO A 204 -3.86 -13.29 13.59
C PRO A 204 -4.27 -14.76 13.50
N GLU A 205 -5.52 -15.07 13.84
CA GLU A 205 -6.07 -16.44 13.81
C GLU A 205 -6.14 -17.04 12.40
N ASP A 206 -6.18 -16.20 11.37
CA ASP A 206 -6.24 -16.59 9.96
C ASP A 206 -4.84 -16.73 9.34
N HIS A 207 -3.78 -16.38 10.09
CA HIS A 207 -2.39 -16.58 9.70
C HIS A 207 -1.91 -17.96 10.13
N ASP A 208 -2.33 -19.00 9.41
CA ASP A 208 -2.10 -20.44 9.72
C ASP A 208 -1.28 -21.12 8.60
N PRO A 209 0.05 -20.81 8.48
CA PRO A 209 0.87 -21.39 7.44
C PRO A 209 1.02 -22.91 7.64
N GLY A 210 0.55 -23.69 6.64
CA GLY A 210 0.60 -25.15 6.67
C GLY A 210 -0.56 -25.82 7.40
N GLY A 211 -1.51 -25.07 7.97
CA GLY A 211 -2.74 -25.57 8.56
C GLY A 211 -3.93 -25.54 7.60
N GLU A 212 -5.13 -25.74 8.13
CA GLU A 212 -6.36 -25.78 7.35
C GLU A 212 -6.71 -24.42 6.71
N ARG A 213 -6.21 -23.32 7.30
CA ARG A 213 -6.47 -21.95 6.85
C ARG A 213 -5.33 -21.37 5.99
N ALA A 214 -4.34 -22.15 5.60
CA ALA A 214 -3.19 -21.68 4.82
C ALA A 214 -3.60 -20.91 3.53
N GLY A 215 -4.73 -21.29 2.91
CA GLY A 215 -5.27 -20.59 1.75
C GLY A 215 -5.66 -19.12 2.00
N LEU A 216 -5.96 -18.75 3.26
CA LEU A 216 -6.33 -17.38 3.65
C LEU A 216 -5.14 -16.41 3.63
N LEU A 217 -3.91 -16.88 3.68
CA LEU A 217 -2.70 -16.05 3.58
C LEU A 217 -2.64 -15.22 2.28
N ARG A 218 -3.45 -15.57 1.29
CA ARG A 218 -3.58 -14.82 0.03
C ARG A 218 -4.72 -13.82 0.01
N SER A 219 -5.59 -13.85 1.04
CA SER A 219 -6.69 -12.90 1.17
C SER A 219 -6.23 -11.64 1.87
N CYS A 220 -7.02 -10.57 1.72
CA CYS A 220 -6.86 -9.35 2.49
C CYS A 220 -7.78 -9.32 3.74
N GLY A 221 -8.28 -10.50 4.14
CA GLY A 221 -9.13 -10.63 5.30
C GLY A 221 -10.59 -10.26 5.06
N ARG A 222 -11.30 -10.03 6.14
CA ARG A 222 -12.72 -9.67 6.18
C ARG A 222 -12.91 -8.17 6.30
N THR A 223 -14.05 -7.69 5.81
CA THR A 223 -14.47 -6.30 6.02
C THR A 223 -14.59 -5.99 7.50
N ILE A 224 -13.98 -4.89 7.96
CA ILE A 224 -14.07 -4.43 9.34
C ILE A 224 -15.47 -3.84 9.64
N ASP A 225 -15.80 -3.70 10.91
CA ASP A 225 -17.10 -3.18 11.36
C ASP A 225 -17.45 -1.82 10.74
N ASN A 226 -18.73 -1.60 10.49
CA ASN A 226 -19.30 -0.38 9.92
C ASN A 226 -18.83 -0.04 8.49
N HIS A 227 -18.20 -1.00 7.80
CA HIS A 227 -17.82 -0.88 6.39
C HIS A 227 -18.55 -1.91 5.56
N GLU A 228 -18.71 -1.59 4.29
CA GLU A 228 -19.28 -2.47 3.30
C GLU A 228 -18.36 -2.56 2.09
N ILE A 229 -18.19 -3.75 1.58
CA ILE A 229 -17.47 -4.00 0.32
C ILE A 229 -18.41 -4.70 -0.64
N ARG A 230 -18.38 -4.27 -1.89
CA ARG A 230 -19.03 -4.97 -2.99
C ARG A 230 -18.09 -5.05 -4.17
N ILE A 231 -18.20 -6.16 -4.89
CA ILE A 231 -17.47 -6.36 -6.14
C ILE A 231 -18.41 -6.04 -7.28
N VAL A 232 -17.98 -5.16 -8.18
CA VAL A 232 -18.83 -4.55 -9.20
C VAL A 232 -18.23 -4.77 -10.59
N ASN A 233 -19.07 -5.12 -11.55
CA ASN A 233 -18.68 -5.14 -12.96
C ASN A 233 -18.51 -3.69 -13.45
N ASN A 234 -17.34 -3.36 -13.99
CA ASN A 234 -17.00 -1.99 -14.40
C ASN A 234 -17.82 -1.46 -15.56
N GLU A 235 -18.36 -2.35 -16.40
CA GLU A 235 -19.14 -1.94 -17.58
C GLU A 235 -20.60 -1.69 -17.21
N THR A 236 -21.19 -2.54 -16.36
CA THR A 236 -22.62 -2.48 -16.02
C THR A 236 -22.90 -1.72 -14.73
N GLY A 237 -21.90 -1.59 -13.83
CA GLY A 237 -22.09 -1.03 -12.48
C GLY A 237 -22.85 -1.96 -11.53
N GLU A 238 -23.12 -3.21 -11.93
CA GLU A 238 -23.86 -4.18 -11.15
C GLU A 238 -22.91 -5.03 -10.28
N LYS A 239 -23.42 -5.47 -9.12
CA LYS A 239 -22.70 -6.38 -8.26
C LYS A 239 -22.51 -7.73 -8.96
N VAL A 240 -21.27 -8.26 -8.96
CA VAL A 240 -20.99 -9.58 -9.50
C VAL A 240 -21.26 -10.69 -8.48
N PRO A 241 -21.49 -11.93 -8.93
CA PRO A 241 -21.56 -13.12 -8.08
C PRO A 241 -20.28 -13.33 -7.25
N GLU A 242 -20.42 -14.08 -6.14
CA GLU A 242 -19.27 -14.47 -5.32
C GLU A 242 -18.27 -15.29 -6.12
N GLY A 243 -16.97 -14.97 -5.95
CA GLY A 243 -15.86 -15.59 -6.68
C GLY A 243 -15.57 -14.97 -8.05
N GLU A 244 -16.46 -14.14 -8.58
CA GLU A 244 -16.19 -13.40 -9.82
C GLU A 244 -15.39 -12.12 -9.55
N VAL A 245 -14.47 -11.81 -10.46
CA VAL A 245 -13.62 -10.63 -10.37
C VAL A 245 -14.35 -9.39 -10.88
N GLY A 246 -14.28 -8.31 -10.11
CA GLY A 246 -14.77 -6.99 -10.49
C GLY A 246 -14.03 -5.90 -9.73
N GLU A 247 -14.44 -4.65 -9.88
CA GLU A 247 -13.88 -3.54 -9.10
C GLU A 247 -14.37 -3.59 -7.66
N ILE A 248 -13.46 -3.34 -6.74
CA ILE A 248 -13.75 -3.27 -5.31
C ILE A 248 -14.32 -1.89 -4.99
N TRP A 249 -15.60 -1.83 -4.62
CA TRP A 249 -16.23 -0.61 -4.15
C TRP A 249 -16.41 -0.67 -2.63
N ILE A 250 -16.11 0.44 -1.96
CA ILE A 250 -16.02 0.54 -0.50
C ILE A 250 -16.97 1.62 -0.02
N ARG A 251 -17.73 1.33 1.04
CA ARG A 251 -18.54 2.32 1.74
C ARG A 251 -18.31 2.20 3.25
N GLY A 252 -18.15 3.32 3.92
CA GLY A 252 -17.96 3.33 5.37
C GLY A 252 -17.43 4.68 5.88
N PRO A 253 -17.36 4.83 7.20
CA PRO A 253 -17.00 6.10 7.85
C PRO A 253 -15.54 6.53 7.62
N GLN A 254 -14.68 5.64 7.12
CA GLN A 254 -13.29 5.94 6.79
C GLN A 254 -13.10 6.48 5.37
N VAL A 255 -14.14 6.44 4.52
CA VAL A 255 -14.06 6.99 3.15
C VAL A 255 -13.84 8.50 3.24
N MET A 256 -12.86 8.99 2.50
CA MET A 256 -12.45 10.40 2.46
C MET A 256 -13.60 11.36 2.17
N LYS A 257 -13.47 12.61 2.59
CA LYS A 257 -14.38 13.70 2.20
C LYS A 257 -14.34 13.96 0.69
N GLY A 258 -13.17 13.84 0.08
CA GLY A 258 -12.97 14.04 -1.35
C GLY A 258 -11.52 14.37 -1.68
N TYR A 259 -11.29 14.81 -2.92
CA TYR A 259 -10.00 15.34 -3.35
C TYR A 259 -9.98 16.87 -3.27
N TRP A 260 -8.98 17.40 -2.58
CA TRP A 260 -8.78 18.82 -2.38
C TRP A 260 -8.82 19.61 -3.69
N ARG A 261 -9.73 20.58 -3.76
CA ARG A 261 -9.96 21.44 -4.92
C ARG A 261 -10.16 20.69 -6.25
N ASN A 262 -10.62 19.44 -6.16
CA ASN A 262 -10.89 18.62 -7.34
C ASN A 262 -12.26 17.91 -7.25
N PRO A 263 -13.36 18.68 -7.34
CA PRO A 263 -14.71 18.13 -7.20
C PRO A 263 -15.10 17.17 -8.33
N GLU A 264 -14.46 17.28 -9.49
CA GLU A 264 -14.68 16.37 -10.62
C GLU A 264 -14.14 14.96 -10.29
N ALA A 265 -12.87 14.86 -9.91
CA ALA A 265 -12.30 13.59 -9.50
C ALA A 265 -13.00 12.99 -8.26
N THR A 266 -13.52 13.83 -7.36
CA THR A 266 -14.32 13.37 -6.22
C THR A 266 -15.61 12.69 -6.70
N ARG A 267 -16.38 13.32 -7.61
CA ARG A 267 -17.62 12.73 -8.16
C ARG A 267 -17.38 11.47 -8.99
N GLU A 268 -16.24 11.38 -9.66
CA GLU A 268 -15.86 10.16 -10.40
C GLU A 268 -15.55 9.00 -9.46
N SER A 269 -14.92 9.30 -8.31
CA SER A 269 -14.45 8.29 -7.37
C SER A 269 -15.46 7.91 -6.30
N ILE A 270 -16.41 8.81 -5.93
CA ILE A 270 -17.45 8.55 -4.92
C ILE A 270 -18.80 8.81 -5.57
N ASP A 271 -19.65 7.78 -5.60
CA ASP A 271 -20.99 7.90 -6.15
C ASP A 271 -21.98 8.59 -5.19
N ALA A 272 -23.21 8.81 -5.65
CA ALA A 272 -24.25 9.49 -4.88
C ALA A 272 -24.70 8.71 -3.63
N ASP A 273 -24.47 7.41 -3.57
CA ASP A 273 -24.80 6.53 -2.45
C ASP A 273 -23.61 6.36 -1.48
N GLY A 274 -22.50 7.08 -1.70
CA GLY A 274 -21.31 7.07 -0.87
C GLY A 274 -20.37 5.89 -1.11
N TRP A 275 -20.50 5.20 -2.26
CA TRP A 275 -19.57 4.15 -2.63
C TRP A 275 -18.32 4.74 -3.28
N PHE A 276 -17.18 4.46 -2.66
CA PHE A 276 -15.88 4.80 -3.20
C PHE A 276 -15.39 3.69 -4.14
N LYS A 277 -15.06 4.06 -5.36
CA LYS A 277 -14.51 3.20 -6.40
C LYS A 277 -13.00 3.14 -6.22
N SER A 278 -12.51 2.00 -5.74
CA SER A 278 -11.09 1.89 -5.35
C SER A 278 -10.11 1.88 -6.52
N GLY A 279 -10.58 1.48 -7.70
CA GLY A 279 -9.73 1.19 -8.84
C GLY A 279 -8.91 -0.09 -8.68
N ASP A 280 -9.15 -0.88 -7.64
CA ASP A 280 -8.56 -2.20 -7.44
C ASP A 280 -9.57 -3.27 -7.90
N ALA A 281 -9.09 -4.30 -8.59
CA ALA A 281 -9.87 -5.47 -8.98
C ALA A 281 -9.68 -6.59 -7.97
N GLY A 282 -10.78 -7.27 -7.63
CA GLY A 282 -10.75 -8.36 -6.68
C GLY A 282 -12.03 -9.18 -6.68
N TYR A 283 -12.11 -10.13 -5.79
CA TYR A 283 -13.28 -10.98 -5.59
C TYR A 283 -13.46 -11.34 -4.11
N MET A 284 -14.66 -11.76 -3.73
CA MET A 284 -14.98 -12.22 -2.38
C MET A 284 -15.28 -13.72 -2.40
N ILE A 285 -14.76 -14.46 -1.42
CA ILE A 285 -15.13 -15.86 -1.15
C ILE A 285 -15.27 -16.03 0.37
N ASP A 286 -16.39 -16.60 0.81
CA ASP A 286 -16.69 -16.86 2.24
C ASP A 286 -16.49 -15.63 3.13
N GLY A 287 -16.73 -14.41 2.58
CA GLY A 287 -16.56 -13.14 3.25
C GLY A 287 -15.11 -12.62 3.32
N TYR A 288 -14.14 -13.31 2.71
CA TYR A 288 -12.76 -12.84 2.58
C TYR A 288 -12.55 -12.16 1.24
N LEU A 289 -11.87 -11.02 1.26
CA LEU A 289 -11.49 -10.25 0.07
C LEU A 289 -10.16 -10.76 -0.48
N TYR A 290 -10.11 -10.97 -1.78
CA TYR A 290 -8.89 -11.29 -2.53
C TYR A 290 -8.66 -10.21 -3.58
N ILE A 291 -7.51 -9.53 -3.49
CA ILE A 291 -7.11 -8.55 -4.50
C ILE A 291 -6.47 -9.30 -5.66
N HIS A 292 -6.90 -8.94 -6.86
CA HIS A 292 -6.36 -9.52 -8.08
C HIS A 292 -5.33 -8.60 -8.73
N ASP A 293 -5.69 -7.34 -8.99
CA ASP A 293 -4.77 -6.31 -9.52
C ASP A 293 -5.44 -4.92 -9.46
N ARG A 294 -4.78 -3.91 -10.05
CA ARG A 294 -5.38 -2.62 -10.38
C ARG A 294 -6.19 -2.71 -11.68
N VAL A 295 -7.41 -2.20 -11.70
CA VAL A 295 -8.25 -2.14 -12.90
C VAL A 295 -7.50 -1.50 -14.08
N LYS A 296 -6.80 -0.40 -13.83
CA LYS A 296 -5.99 0.32 -14.83
C LYS A 296 -4.74 -0.42 -15.31
N ASP A 297 -4.25 -1.39 -14.54
CA ASP A 297 -3.07 -2.18 -14.88
C ASP A 297 -3.45 -3.47 -15.61
N MET A 298 -4.73 -3.84 -15.58
CA MET A 298 -5.29 -4.97 -16.33
C MET A 298 -4.95 -4.84 -17.81
N ILE A 299 -4.57 -5.93 -18.43
CA ILE A 299 -4.21 -6.03 -19.84
C ILE A 299 -5.40 -6.60 -20.58
N ILE A 300 -5.90 -5.91 -21.59
CA ILE A 300 -6.99 -6.41 -22.42
C ILE A 300 -6.40 -6.96 -23.72
N SER A 301 -6.30 -8.27 -23.80
CA SER A 301 -5.72 -8.97 -24.95
C SER A 301 -6.77 -9.82 -25.65
N GLY A 302 -7.18 -9.39 -26.85
CA GLY A 302 -8.18 -10.12 -27.64
C GLY A 302 -9.56 -10.23 -26.98
N GLY A 303 -9.91 -9.29 -26.09
CA GLY A 303 -11.15 -9.29 -25.32
C GLY A 303 -11.07 -10.01 -23.98
N GLU A 304 -9.93 -10.63 -23.66
CA GLU A 304 -9.68 -11.30 -22.38
C GLU A 304 -8.99 -10.37 -21.39
N ASN A 305 -9.47 -10.35 -20.16
CA ASN A 305 -8.87 -9.60 -19.06
C ASN A 305 -7.72 -10.39 -18.44
N ILE A 306 -6.51 -9.85 -18.53
CA ILE A 306 -5.29 -10.46 -17.98
C ILE A 306 -4.78 -9.55 -16.87
N TYR A 307 -4.56 -10.13 -15.70
CA TYR A 307 -4.13 -9.41 -14.52
C TYR A 307 -2.62 -9.63 -14.30
N PRO A 308 -1.80 -8.57 -14.39
CA PRO A 308 -0.36 -8.63 -14.20
C PRO A 308 0.10 -9.36 -12.96
N ALA A 309 -0.55 -9.15 -11.82
CA ALA A 309 -0.14 -9.75 -10.55
C ALA A 309 -0.17 -11.28 -10.54
N GLU A 310 -1.09 -11.91 -11.28
CA GLU A 310 -1.12 -13.37 -11.44
C GLU A 310 0.16 -13.89 -12.10
N ILE A 311 0.63 -13.16 -13.11
CA ILE A 311 1.83 -13.53 -13.86
C ILE A 311 3.10 -13.19 -13.07
N GLU A 312 3.12 -12.04 -12.41
CA GLU A 312 4.21 -11.62 -11.51
C GLU A 312 4.43 -12.66 -10.40
N ASN A 313 3.36 -13.14 -9.79
CA ASN A 313 3.42 -14.20 -8.78
C ASN A 313 3.99 -15.53 -9.30
N VAL A 314 3.75 -15.86 -10.56
CA VAL A 314 4.36 -17.03 -11.20
C VAL A 314 5.82 -16.80 -11.49
N LEU A 315 6.16 -15.63 -12.06
CA LEU A 315 7.54 -15.26 -12.38
C LEU A 315 8.44 -15.27 -11.14
N MET A 316 7.96 -14.74 -10.01
CA MET A 316 8.71 -14.69 -8.74
C MET A 316 8.98 -16.06 -8.11
N LYS A 317 8.33 -17.13 -8.56
CA LYS A 317 8.67 -18.51 -8.15
C LYS A 317 9.88 -19.09 -8.91
N HIS A 318 10.33 -18.41 -9.96
CA HIS A 318 11.46 -18.89 -10.74
C HIS A 318 12.78 -18.52 -10.06
N PRO A 319 13.66 -19.50 -9.72
CA PRO A 319 14.87 -19.25 -8.93
C PRO A 319 15.89 -18.30 -9.57
N GLY A 320 15.83 -18.11 -10.87
CA GLY A 320 16.69 -17.19 -11.62
C GLY A 320 16.13 -15.77 -11.77
N ILE A 321 14.99 -15.44 -11.14
CA ILE A 321 14.37 -14.11 -11.19
C ILE A 321 14.45 -13.48 -9.80
N SER A 322 15.03 -12.28 -9.72
CA SER A 322 15.11 -11.52 -8.47
C SER A 322 13.98 -10.52 -8.31
N ASP A 323 13.44 -9.96 -9.41
CA ASP A 323 12.27 -9.09 -9.40
C ASP A 323 11.55 -9.13 -10.75
N ALA A 324 10.22 -8.91 -10.76
CA ALA A 324 9.41 -8.95 -11.96
C ALA A 324 8.27 -7.94 -11.93
N ALA A 325 8.00 -7.31 -13.06
CA ALA A 325 6.82 -6.51 -13.32
C ALA A 325 6.21 -6.91 -14.66
N VAL A 326 4.88 -6.90 -14.74
CA VAL A 326 4.16 -7.24 -15.96
C VAL A 326 3.32 -6.04 -16.42
N ILE A 327 3.37 -5.74 -17.70
CA ILE A 327 2.68 -4.62 -18.33
C ILE A 327 2.01 -5.03 -19.64
N GLY A 328 0.92 -4.34 -19.99
CA GLY A 328 0.34 -4.39 -21.33
C GLY A 328 1.12 -3.49 -22.29
N VAL A 329 1.47 -4.04 -23.45
CA VAL A 329 2.05 -3.27 -24.55
C VAL A 329 1.19 -3.37 -25.80
N PRO A 330 1.18 -2.34 -26.69
CA PRO A 330 0.35 -2.35 -27.89
C PRO A 330 0.62 -3.53 -28.81
N ASN A 331 -0.45 -4.16 -29.30
CA ASN A 331 -0.39 -5.23 -30.27
C ASN A 331 -1.46 -5.01 -31.36
N GLU A 332 -1.09 -5.06 -32.64
CA GLU A 332 -2.01 -4.77 -33.76
C GLU A 332 -3.16 -5.77 -33.87
N ARG A 333 -2.94 -7.02 -33.46
CA ARG A 333 -3.93 -8.10 -33.58
C ARG A 333 -4.85 -8.19 -32.35
N TRP A 334 -4.29 -7.98 -31.16
CA TRP A 334 -4.97 -8.28 -29.90
C TRP A 334 -5.32 -7.02 -29.08
N GLY A 335 -4.99 -5.82 -29.59
CA GLY A 335 -5.08 -4.57 -28.82
C GLY A 335 -3.88 -4.40 -27.90
N GLU A 336 -3.81 -5.21 -26.88
CA GLU A 336 -2.65 -5.33 -25.99
C GLU A 336 -2.08 -6.76 -25.97
N THR A 337 -0.83 -6.89 -25.57
CA THR A 337 -0.20 -8.17 -25.25
C THR A 337 0.64 -8.07 -23.98
N VAL A 338 0.89 -9.20 -23.36
CA VAL A 338 1.62 -9.31 -22.11
C VAL A 338 3.13 -9.17 -22.36
N LYS A 339 3.75 -8.23 -21.65
CA LYS A 339 5.21 -8.07 -21.58
C LYS A 339 5.68 -8.18 -20.14
N ALA A 340 6.69 -9.01 -19.86
CA ALA A 340 7.37 -9.03 -18.58
C ALA A 340 8.61 -8.16 -18.59
N ILE A 341 8.84 -7.41 -17.52
CA ILE A 341 10.07 -6.68 -17.22
C ILE A 341 10.71 -7.41 -16.04
N ILE A 342 11.94 -7.88 -16.20
CA ILE A 342 12.55 -8.81 -15.25
C ILE A 342 13.95 -8.33 -14.85
N THR A 343 14.20 -8.38 -13.54
CA THR A 343 15.56 -8.30 -12.98
C THR A 343 16.08 -9.71 -12.77
N ARG A 344 17.23 -10.00 -13.37
CA ARG A 344 17.83 -11.34 -13.29
C ARG A 344 18.43 -11.59 -11.90
N GLY A 345 18.18 -12.78 -11.37
CA GLY A 345 18.95 -13.37 -10.27
C GLY A 345 20.07 -14.31 -10.77
N ASP A 346 19.97 -14.77 -12.02
CA ASP A 346 20.99 -15.55 -12.73
C ASP A 346 21.21 -14.98 -14.14
N ASP A 347 22.45 -14.58 -14.44
CA ASP A 347 22.84 -14.01 -15.73
C ASP A 347 22.64 -14.96 -16.93
N LYS A 348 22.51 -16.26 -16.65
CA LYS A 348 22.29 -17.30 -17.68
C LYS A 348 20.83 -17.51 -18.03
N LEU A 349 19.90 -16.82 -17.35
CA LEU A 349 18.48 -16.94 -17.63
C LEU A 349 18.14 -16.32 -18.99
N HIS A 350 17.48 -17.08 -19.85
CA HIS A 350 17.03 -16.65 -21.17
C HIS A 350 15.51 -16.44 -21.23
N GLU A 351 15.08 -15.63 -22.18
CA GLU A 351 13.65 -15.31 -22.40
C GLU A 351 12.80 -16.57 -22.61
N GLU A 352 13.31 -17.53 -23.39
CA GLU A 352 12.62 -18.78 -23.69
C GLU A 352 12.37 -19.64 -22.46
N ASP A 353 13.30 -19.64 -21.49
CA ASP A 353 13.19 -20.37 -20.24
C ASP A 353 12.05 -19.81 -19.38
N VAL A 354 12.00 -18.47 -19.26
CA VAL A 354 10.97 -17.76 -18.51
C VAL A 354 9.58 -17.97 -19.12
N ILE A 355 9.45 -17.81 -20.44
CA ILE A 355 8.16 -18.03 -21.12
C ILE A 355 7.73 -19.49 -20.99
N SER A 356 8.66 -20.44 -21.11
CA SER A 356 8.37 -21.86 -20.92
C SER A 356 7.90 -22.17 -19.49
N PHE A 357 8.53 -21.57 -18.50
CA PHE A 357 8.12 -21.68 -17.09
C PHE A 357 6.70 -21.15 -16.85
N CYS A 358 6.37 -19.99 -17.40
CA CYS A 358 5.02 -19.42 -17.32
C CYS A 358 3.99 -20.35 -17.99
N ARG A 359 4.29 -20.94 -19.15
CA ARG A 359 3.37 -21.84 -19.88
C ARG A 359 3.03 -23.12 -19.13
N GLN A 360 3.84 -23.53 -18.18
CA GLN A 360 3.56 -24.70 -17.33
C GLN A 360 2.57 -24.41 -16.22
N GLN A 361 2.35 -23.14 -15.88
CA GLN A 361 1.56 -22.74 -14.71
C GLN A 361 0.38 -21.81 -15.05
N LEU A 362 0.36 -21.20 -16.25
CA LEU A 362 -0.66 -20.26 -16.69
C LEU A 362 -1.32 -20.69 -17.98
N ALA A 363 -2.55 -20.23 -18.18
CA ALA A 363 -3.21 -20.34 -19.49
C ALA A 363 -2.38 -19.62 -20.56
N HIS A 364 -2.31 -20.17 -21.76
CA HIS A 364 -1.41 -19.69 -22.82
C HIS A 364 -1.55 -18.20 -23.15
N TYR A 365 -2.79 -17.67 -23.14
CA TYR A 365 -3.07 -16.27 -23.45
C TYR A 365 -2.58 -15.30 -22.35
N LYS A 366 -2.34 -15.77 -21.12
CA LYS A 366 -1.79 -14.99 -20.01
C LYS A 366 -0.26 -14.94 -20.02
N CYS A 367 0.40 -15.84 -20.75
CA CYS A 367 1.86 -15.91 -20.73
C CYS A 367 2.49 -14.69 -21.41
N PRO A 368 3.61 -14.17 -20.90
CA PRO A 368 4.37 -13.13 -21.58
C PRO A 368 4.71 -13.50 -23.02
N THR A 369 4.50 -12.57 -23.95
CA THR A 369 4.89 -12.72 -25.35
C THR A 369 6.28 -12.16 -25.64
N SER A 370 6.81 -11.36 -24.72
CA SER A 370 8.14 -10.77 -24.77
C SER A 370 8.63 -10.41 -23.37
N ILE A 371 9.96 -10.34 -23.21
CA ILE A 371 10.64 -10.00 -21.97
C ILE A 371 11.63 -8.88 -22.24
N ASP A 372 11.64 -7.88 -21.35
CA ASP A 372 12.72 -6.90 -21.28
C ASP A 372 13.49 -7.08 -19.96
N TRP A 373 14.79 -6.97 -20.03
CA TRP A 373 15.66 -7.11 -18.87
C TRP A 373 16.02 -5.74 -18.31
N MET A 374 15.96 -5.60 -17.00
CA MET A 374 16.24 -4.36 -16.29
C MET A 374 17.10 -4.66 -15.06
N GLU A 375 18.05 -3.79 -14.73
CA GLU A 375 18.88 -3.96 -13.54
C GLU A 375 18.07 -3.75 -12.25
N GLU A 376 17.15 -2.77 -12.29
CA GLU A 376 16.28 -2.44 -11.16
C GLU A 376 14.91 -1.98 -11.67
N ILE A 377 13.83 -2.53 -11.12
CA ILE A 377 12.46 -2.13 -11.43
C ILE A 377 12.10 -0.87 -10.63
N PRO A 378 11.67 0.24 -11.29
CA PRO A 378 11.39 1.50 -10.63
C PRO A 378 10.23 1.38 -9.64
N ARG A 379 10.43 1.90 -8.42
CA ARG A 379 9.45 1.91 -7.34
C ARG A 379 9.30 3.32 -6.76
N ASN A 380 8.13 3.59 -6.18
CA ASN A 380 7.93 4.79 -5.38
C ASN A 380 8.53 4.61 -3.96
N PRO A 381 8.59 5.68 -3.13
CA PRO A 381 9.11 5.59 -1.75
C PRO A 381 8.38 4.59 -0.83
N SER A 382 7.16 4.18 -1.17
CA SER A 382 6.42 3.13 -0.46
C SER A 382 6.67 1.72 -1.00
N GLY A 383 7.66 1.54 -1.91
CA GLY A 383 8.04 0.24 -2.49
C GLY A 383 7.15 -0.25 -3.64
N LYS A 384 6.15 0.53 -4.07
CA LYS A 384 5.22 0.15 -5.15
C LYS A 384 5.85 0.33 -6.52
N ILE A 385 5.73 -0.69 -7.38
CA ILE A 385 6.21 -0.64 -8.78
C ILE A 385 5.50 0.48 -9.56
N LEU A 386 6.29 1.27 -10.29
CA LEU A 386 5.83 2.36 -11.14
C LEU A 386 5.50 1.85 -12.56
N LYS A 387 4.46 1.01 -12.70
CA LYS A 387 4.06 0.42 -14.00
C LYS A 387 3.79 1.47 -15.09
N THR A 388 3.37 2.66 -14.71
CA THR A 388 3.19 3.78 -15.65
C THR A 388 4.52 4.19 -16.31
N GLU A 389 5.63 4.23 -15.55
CA GLU A 389 6.95 4.54 -16.09
C GLU A 389 7.42 3.42 -17.02
N LEU A 390 7.20 2.16 -16.62
CA LEU A 390 7.56 0.99 -17.43
C LEU A 390 6.80 0.94 -18.76
N ARG A 391 5.56 1.43 -18.80
CA ARG A 391 4.74 1.46 -20.03
C ARG A 391 5.09 2.59 -21.00
N LYS A 392 5.59 3.73 -20.51
CA LYS A 392 5.85 4.94 -21.33
C LYS A 392 6.59 4.68 -22.65
N PRO A 393 7.68 3.87 -22.68
CA PRO A 393 8.43 3.63 -23.93
C PRO A 393 7.58 3.01 -25.04
N TYR A 394 6.61 2.14 -24.69
CA TYR A 394 5.83 1.34 -25.63
C TYR A 394 4.57 2.04 -26.13
N TRP A 395 4.04 2.98 -25.33
CA TRP A 395 2.80 3.72 -25.62
C TRP A 395 3.06 5.11 -26.20
N LYS A 396 4.28 5.45 -26.56
CA LYS A 396 4.64 6.75 -27.10
C LYS A 396 3.90 7.02 -28.42
N GLY A 397 2.97 7.99 -28.42
CA GLY A 397 2.15 8.34 -29.59
C GLY A 397 0.94 7.42 -29.84
N LYS A 398 0.55 6.63 -28.86
CA LYS A 398 -0.65 5.78 -28.87
C LYS A 398 -1.45 6.02 -27.60
N ASP A 399 -2.79 6.02 -27.72
CA ASP A 399 -3.67 6.06 -26.57
C ASP A 399 -3.98 4.65 -26.07
N ARG A 400 -3.97 4.47 -24.76
CA ARG A 400 -4.39 3.23 -24.11
C ARG A 400 -5.84 3.36 -23.71
N ASN A 401 -6.71 2.53 -24.30
CA ASN A 401 -8.16 2.54 -24.04
C ASN A 401 -8.55 1.67 -22.84
N VAL A 402 -7.80 1.71 -21.75
CA VAL A 402 -8.22 1.13 -20.46
C VAL A 402 -8.57 2.29 -19.55
N SER A 403 -9.86 2.55 -19.44
CA SER A 403 -10.44 3.54 -18.52
C SER A 403 -10.71 2.91 -17.17
#